data_f4cbc97a6d387227cd64dfc40ac8c0c1
#
_entry.id   f4cbc97a6d387227cd64dfc40ac8c0c1
#
_cell.length_a   1.000
_cell.length_b   1.000
_cell.length_c   1.000
_cell.angle_alpha   90.00
_cell.angle_beta   90.00
_cell.angle_gamma   90.00
#
_symmetry.space_group_name_H-M   'P 1'
#
loop_
_entity.id
_entity.type
_entity.pdbx_description
1 polymer ?
#
loop_
_entity_poly.entity_id
_entity_poly.type
_entity_poly.pdbx_seq_one_letter_code
_entity_poly.pdbx_strand_id
1 'polypeptide(L)'
;QKPNPFGKSIFDNIAYGLRVNGVKDHKLIAQRVEESLKSAALWEEVKDKLNKSAFELSGGQQQRLCIARALAVKPEILLMDEPASALDPISTVKIEDLIFELKKQYTIVIVTHNMQQAARVSDKTAFFYLGELIEYDDTDKIFTNPSKQATQNYITGRFG
;
A
#
# COMPACT_ATOMS: atom_id res chain seq x y z
N GLN A 1 -1.25 1.87 -8.99
CA GLN A 1 0.04 2.41 -9.47
C GLN A 1 0.20 3.90 -9.13
N LYS A 2 -0.74 4.74 -9.52
CA LYS A 2 -0.73 6.17 -9.16
C LYS A 2 -1.73 6.42 -8.05
N PRO A 3 -1.43 7.32 -7.09
CA PRO A 3 -2.42 7.76 -6.13
C PRO A 3 -3.70 8.20 -6.84
N ASN A 4 -4.83 7.70 -6.38
CA ASN A 4 -6.13 8.00 -6.99
C ASN A 4 -7.15 8.44 -5.92
N PRO A 5 -6.94 9.62 -5.29
CA PRO A 5 -7.94 10.19 -4.42
C PRO A 5 -9.16 10.63 -5.24
N PHE A 6 -10.34 10.53 -4.62
CA PHE A 6 -11.54 11.12 -5.20
C PHE A 6 -11.47 12.65 -5.17
N GLY A 7 -12.14 13.34 -6.11
CA GLY A 7 -12.32 14.80 -6.11
C GLY A 7 -13.20 15.30 -4.96
N LYS A 8 -12.86 14.92 -3.73
CA LYS A 8 -13.56 15.16 -2.48
C LYS A 8 -12.59 15.65 -1.41
N SER A 9 -13.11 16.01 -0.23
CA SER A 9 -12.28 16.31 0.93
C SER A 9 -11.45 15.10 1.37
N ILE A 10 -10.42 15.34 2.19
CA ILE A 10 -9.63 14.28 2.84
C ILE A 10 -10.55 13.38 3.65
N PHE A 11 -11.44 13.99 4.46
CA PHE A 11 -12.43 13.26 5.25
C PHE A 11 -13.34 12.39 4.38
N ASP A 12 -13.93 12.97 3.34
CA ASP A 12 -14.90 12.24 2.50
C ASP A 12 -14.27 11.13 1.66
N ASN A 13 -12.98 11.24 1.33
CA ASN A 13 -12.26 10.14 0.71
C ASN A 13 -12.28 8.88 1.58
N ILE A 14 -12.02 9.01 2.86
CA ILE A 14 -11.97 7.89 3.79
C ILE A 14 -13.37 7.43 4.18
N ALA A 15 -14.28 8.39 4.47
CA ALA A 15 -15.66 8.11 4.84
C ALA A 15 -16.47 7.44 3.73
N TYR A 16 -16.03 7.54 2.47
CA TYR A 16 -16.78 7.05 1.32
C TYR A 16 -17.12 5.56 1.42
N GLY A 17 -16.14 4.70 1.66
CA GLY A 17 -16.35 3.26 1.79
C GLY A 17 -17.29 2.89 2.93
N LEU A 18 -17.20 3.59 4.06
CA LEU A 18 -18.10 3.38 5.20
C LEU A 18 -19.54 3.72 4.85
N ARG A 19 -19.77 4.86 4.19
CA ARG A 19 -21.11 5.29 3.76
C ARG A 19 -21.72 4.34 2.74
N VAL A 20 -20.94 3.87 1.77
CA VAL A 20 -21.39 2.89 0.74
C VAL A 20 -21.78 1.57 1.40
N ASN A 21 -21.06 1.16 2.46
CA ASN A 21 -21.40 -0.01 3.27
C ASN A 21 -22.52 0.22 4.29
N GLY A 22 -23.25 1.34 4.18
CA GLY A 22 -24.46 1.60 4.97
C GLY A 22 -24.22 2.16 6.37
N VAL A 23 -22.99 2.56 6.73
CA VAL A 23 -22.71 3.21 8.01
C VAL A 23 -23.28 4.62 7.99
N LYS A 24 -24.24 4.90 8.87
CA LYS A 24 -24.94 6.20 8.98
C LYS A 24 -24.54 6.99 10.21
N ASP A 25 -23.95 6.36 11.21
CA ASP A 25 -23.52 7.01 12.43
C ASP A 25 -22.32 7.93 12.17
N HIS A 26 -22.54 9.24 12.27
CA HIS A 26 -21.53 10.26 12.05
C HIS A 26 -20.36 10.17 13.04
N LYS A 27 -20.61 9.78 14.30
CA LYS A 27 -19.57 9.64 15.32
C LYS A 27 -18.66 8.46 14.98
N LEU A 28 -19.25 7.33 14.59
CA LEU A 28 -18.51 6.15 14.17
C LEU A 28 -17.70 6.45 12.90
N ILE A 29 -18.26 7.16 11.92
CA ILE A 29 -17.52 7.56 10.71
C ILE A 29 -16.32 8.43 11.09
N ALA A 30 -16.50 9.45 11.94
CA ALA A 30 -15.42 10.34 12.36
C ALA A 30 -14.31 9.57 13.08
N GLN A 31 -14.66 8.68 13.99
CA GLN A 31 -13.72 7.80 14.69
C GLN A 31 -12.92 6.93 13.71
N ARG A 32 -13.61 6.30 12.75
CA ARG A 32 -12.95 5.44 11.72
C ARG A 32 -12.02 6.22 10.81
N VAL A 33 -12.40 7.45 10.44
CA VAL A 33 -11.55 8.34 9.64
C VAL A 33 -10.26 8.64 10.41
N GLU A 34 -10.36 9.02 11.68
CA GLU A 34 -9.20 9.30 12.53
C GLU A 34 -8.31 8.07 12.69
N GLU A 35 -8.88 6.91 13.07
CA GLU A 35 -8.17 5.64 13.21
C GLU A 35 -7.41 5.27 11.93
N SER A 36 -8.07 5.38 10.79
CA SER A 36 -7.48 5.02 9.49
C SER A 36 -6.36 5.96 9.08
N LEU A 37 -6.49 7.27 9.35
CA LEU A 37 -5.43 8.25 9.11
C LEU A 37 -4.22 8.02 10.02
N LYS A 38 -4.45 7.64 11.28
CA LYS A 38 -3.38 7.25 12.21
C LYS A 38 -2.67 5.99 11.72
N SER A 39 -3.43 4.96 11.36
CA SER A 39 -2.88 3.70 10.82
C SER A 39 -2.08 3.90 9.53
N ALA A 40 -2.43 4.89 8.72
CA ALA A 40 -1.70 5.26 7.50
C ALA A 40 -0.59 6.30 7.74
N ALA A 41 -0.23 6.58 9.00
CA ALA A 41 0.78 7.58 9.39
C ALA A 41 0.58 8.96 8.73
N LEU A 42 -0.68 9.39 8.57
CA LEU A 42 -1.05 10.64 7.89
C LEU A 42 -1.77 11.65 8.80
N TRP A 43 -2.29 11.19 9.95
CA TRP A 43 -3.13 12.00 10.85
C TRP A 43 -2.50 13.35 11.22
N GLU A 44 -1.27 13.33 11.71
CA GLU A 44 -0.60 14.55 12.18
C GLU A 44 -0.39 15.61 11.07
N GLU A 45 -0.32 15.17 9.83
CA GLU A 45 -0.12 16.04 8.67
C GLU A 45 -1.43 16.65 8.16
N VAL A 46 -2.61 16.07 8.52
CA VAL A 46 -3.89 16.45 7.90
C VAL A 46 -5.02 16.76 8.89
N LYS A 47 -4.87 16.51 10.19
CA LYS A 47 -5.93 16.65 11.20
C LYS A 47 -6.62 18.02 11.19
N ASP A 48 -5.88 19.09 10.90
CA ASP A 48 -6.41 20.47 10.90
C ASP A 48 -6.97 20.90 9.52
N LYS A 49 -6.93 20.01 8.52
CA LYS A 49 -7.37 20.31 7.16
C LYS A 49 -8.22 19.21 6.51
N LEU A 50 -8.93 18.42 7.32
CA LEU A 50 -9.75 17.29 6.85
C LEU A 50 -10.80 17.66 5.81
N ASN A 51 -11.30 18.89 5.84
CA ASN A 51 -12.29 19.41 4.89
C ASN A 51 -11.66 19.98 3.60
N LYS A 52 -10.32 20.04 3.50
CA LYS A 52 -9.64 20.47 2.29
C LYS A 52 -9.67 19.40 1.21
N SER A 53 -9.47 19.81 -0.04
CA SER A 53 -9.40 18.90 -1.17
C SER A 53 -8.25 17.90 -1.01
N ALA A 54 -8.50 16.63 -1.30
CA ALA A 54 -7.48 15.61 -1.30
C ALA A 54 -6.40 15.86 -2.38
N PHE A 55 -6.71 16.62 -3.42
CA PHE A 55 -5.74 17.00 -4.46
C PHE A 55 -4.71 18.04 -4.01
N GLU A 56 -4.91 18.71 -2.87
CA GLU A 56 -3.92 19.61 -2.28
C GLU A 56 -2.77 18.87 -1.57
N LEU A 57 -2.88 17.57 -1.42
CA LEU A 57 -1.86 16.73 -0.80
C LEU A 57 -0.73 16.41 -1.77
N SER A 58 0.50 16.24 -1.26
CA SER A 58 1.62 15.72 -2.04
C SER A 58 1.35 14.27 -2.52
N GLY A 59 2.09 13.79 -3.52
CA GLY A 59 1.92 12.44 -4.05
C GLY A 59 2.01 11.35 -2.97
N GLY A 60 3.01 11.43 -2.08
CA GLY A 60 3.16 10.48 -0.97
C GLY A 60 2.02 10.58 0.07
N GLN A 61 1.51 11.79 0.32
CA GLN A 61 0.33 11.98 1.18
C GLN A 61 -0.94 11.42 0.52
N GLN A 62 -1.11 11.63 -0.79
CA GLN A 62 -2.24 11.05 -1.54
C GLN A 62 -2.20 9.52 -1.53
N GLN A 63 -1.02 8.93 -1.65
CA GLN A 63 -0.86 7.47 -1.56
C GLN A 63 -1.26 6.95 -0.18
N ARG A 64 -0.78 7.59 0.89
CA ARG A 64 -1.19 7.22 2.26
C ARG A 64 -2.67 7.46 2.52
N LEU A 65 -3.27 8.49 1.91
CA LEU A 65 -4.72 8.70 1.96
C LEU A 65 -5.49 7.55 1.27
N CYS A 66 -5.01 7.06 0.13
CA CYS A 66 -5.62 5.91 -0.55
C CYS A 66 -5.52 4.64 0.30
N ILE A 67 -4.40 4.44 1.00
CA ILE A 67 -4.25 3.34 1.96
C ILE A 67 -5.22 3.52 3.15
N ALA A 68 -5.29 4.71 3.76
CA ALA A 68 -6.23 5.01 4.83
C ALA A 68 -7.69 4.74 4.41
N ARG A 69 -8.06 5.11 3.19
CA ARG A 69 -9.38 4.83 2.62
C ARG A 69 -9.67 3.33 2.55
N ALA A 70 -8.70 2.52 2.16
CA ALA A 70 -8.84 1.07 2.15
C ALA A 70 -8.95 0.48 3.55
N LEU A 71 -8.17 0.98 4.51
CA LEU A 71 -8.17 0.51 5.90
C LEU A 71 -9.48 0.84 6.65
N ALA A 72 -10.19 1.91 6.27
CA ALA A 72 -11.40 2.36 6.95
C ALA A 72 -12.50 1.30 7.01
N VAL A 73 -12.59 0.45 5.99
CA VAL A 73 -13.57 -0.64 5.93
C VAL A 73 -13.11 -1.93 6.63
N LYS A 74 -11.92 -1.92 7.26
CA LYS A 74 -11.31 -3.07 7.96
C LYS A 74 -11.22 -4.32 7.08
N PRO A 75 -10.46 -4.28 5.99
CA PRO A 75 -10.29 -5.43 5.12
C PRO A 75 -9.51 -6.55 5.83
N GLU A 76 -9.75 -7.79 5.47
CA GLU A 76 -8.91 -8.93 5.90
C GLU A 76 -7.60 -8.98 5.09
N ILE A 77 -7.67 -8.61 3.82
CA ILE A 77 -6.54 -8.60 2.89
C ILE A 77 -6.43 -7.23 2.23
N LEU A 78 -5.24 -6.68 2.22
CA LEU A 78 -4.92 -5.41 1.55
C LEU A 78 -4.11 -5.70 0.27
N LEU A 79 -4.67 -5.32 -0.88
CA LEU A 79 -4.00 -5.46 -2.17
C LEU A 79 -3.39 -4.12 -2.57
N MET A 80 -2.10 -4.14 -2.91
CA MET A 80 -1.37 -2.96 -3.36
C MET A 80 -0.71 -3.25 -4.71
N ASP A 81 -1.00 -2.42 -5.70
CA ASP A 81 -0.39 -2.49 -7.02
C ASP A 81 0.60 -1.34 -7.18
N GLU A 82 1.90 -1.67 -7.24
CA GLU A 82 2.99 -0.72 -7.41
C GLU A 82 2.93 0.48 -6.43
N PRO A 83 2.82 0.27 -5.11
CA PRO A 83 2.42 1.31 -4.15
C PRO A 83 3.40 2.48 -4.04
N ALA A 84 4.63 2.37 -4.54
CA ALA A 84 5.64 3.40 -4.45
C ALA A 84 6.23 3.82 -5.82
N SER A 85 5.77 3.25 -6.95
CA SER A 85 6.39 3.45 -8.27
C SER A 85 6.41 4.90 -8.76
N ALA A 86 5.44 5.71 -8.34
CA ALA A 86 5.30 7.13 -8.74
C ALA A 86 5.79 8.11 -7.67
N LEU A 87 6.50 7.63 -6.64
CA LEU A 87 6.91 8.44 -5.50
C LEU A 87 8.41 8.77 -5.53
N ASP A 88 8.75 9.88 -4.90
CA ASP A 88 10.13 10.23 -4.60
C ASP A 88 10.74 9.28 -3.55
N PRO A 89 12.08 9.19 -3.43
CA PRO A 89 12.73 8.26 -2.51
C PRO A 89 12.31 8.40 -1.04
N ILE A 90 12.08 9.63 -0.56
CA ILE A 90 11.68 9.88 0.84
C ILE A 90 10.26 9.35 1.07
N SER A 91 9.35 9.62 0.13
CA SER A 91 7.98 9.12 0.18
C SER A 91 7.93 7.59 0.05
N THR A 92 8.81 6.99 -0.75
CA THR A 92 8.94 5.54 -0.89
C THR A 92 9.29 4.89 0.45
N VAL A 93 10.30 5.40 1.16
CA VAL A 93 10.67 4.88 2.50
C VAL A 93 9.47 4.95 3.45
N LYS A 94 8.73 6.06 3.46
CA LYS A 94 7.53 6.19 4.32
C LYS A 94 6.45 5.16 3.99
N ILE A 95 6.29 4.78 2.74
CA ILE A 95 5.34 3.71 2.34
C ILE A 95 5.87 2.35 2.78
N GLU A 96 7.16 2.08 2.64
CA GLU A 96 7.76 0.83 3.09
C GLU A 96 7.65 0.66 4.62
N ASP A 97 7.96 1.71 5.40
CA ASP A 97 7.77 1.72 6.84
C ASP A 97 6.31 1.47 7.23
N LEU A 98 5.38 2.10 6.49
CA LEU A 98 3.95 1.89 6.69
C LEU A 98 3.55 0.42 6.42
N ILE A 99 4.07 -0.20 5.37
CA ILE A 99 3.82 -1.61 5.06
C ILE A 99 4.32 -2.50 6.21
N PHE A 100 5.50 -2.23 6.78
CA PHE A 100 6.03 -2.95 7.94
C PHE A 100 5.12 -2.89 9.17
N GLU A 101 4.50 -1.76 9.42
CA GLU A 101 3.55 -1.63 10.54
C GLU A 101 2.22 -2.33 10.22
N LEU A 102 1.72 -2.18 9.00
CA LEU A 102 0.43 -2.75 8.60
C LEU A 102 0.47 -4.29 8.51
N LYS A 103 1.58 -4.90 8.10
CA LYS A 103 1.68 -6.36 7.99
C LYS A 103 1.56 -7.11 9.33
N LYS A 104 1.69 -6.39 10.46
CA LYS A 104 1.44 -6.95 11.80
C LYS A 104 -0.04 -7.23 12.06
N GLN A 105 -0.94 -6.61 11.31
CA GLN A 105 -2.40 -6.67 11.51
C GLN A 105 -3.17 -7.15 10.29
N TYR A 106 -2.59 -7.01 9.09
CA TYR A 106 -3.24 -7.32 7.82
C TYR A 106 -2.42 -8.30 7.00
N THR A 107 -3.08 -9.17 6.26
CA THR A 107 -2.45 -9.86 5.14
C THR A 107 -2.30 -8.87 3.98
N ILE A 108 -1.06 -8.63 3.54
CA ILE A 108 -0.78 -7.68 2.46
C ILE A 108 -0.26 -8.43 1.25
N VAL A 109 -0.87 -8.19 0.09
CA VAL A 109 -0.38 -8.68 -1.19
C VAL A 109 0.06 -7.48 -2.02
N ILE A 110 1.33 -7.47 -2.44
CA ILE A 110 1.93 -6.38 -3.21
C ILE A 110 2.35 -6.90 -4.57
N VAL A 111 1.92 -6.22 -5.63
CA VAL A 111 2.50 -6.38 -6.97
C VAL A 111 3.54 -5.27 -7.15
N THR A 112 4.75 -5.64 -7.52
CA THR A 112 5.82 -4.67 -7.81
C THR A 112 6.82 -5.26 -8.81
N HIS A 113 7.37 -4.41 -9.65
CA HIS A 113 8.53 -4.74 -10.49
C HIS A 113 9.85 -4.33 -9.80
N ASN A 114 9.80 -3.67 -8.66
CA ASN A 114 10.98 -3.27 -7.91
C ASN A 114 11.44 -4.39 -6.98
N MET A 115 12.45 -5.15 -7.43
CA MET A 115 13.02 -6.26 -6.68
C MET A 115 13.57 -5.84 -5.31
N GLN A 116 14.15 -4.65 -5.22
CA GLN A 116 14.69 -4.15 -3.94
C GLN A 116 13.56 -3.86 -2.94
N GLN A 117 12.44 -3.32 -3.39
CA GLN A 117 11.26 -3.14 -2.55
C GLN A 117 10.71 -4.50 -2.09
N ALA A 118 10.52 -5.45 -3.02
CA ALA A 118 10.05 -6.79 -2.67
C ALA A 118 10.96 -7.44 -1.61
N ALA A 119 12.29 -7.38 -1.81
CA ALA A 119 13.25 -7.94 -0.86
C ALA A 119 13.20 -7.30 0.52
N ARG A 120 12.86 -5.99 0.61
CA ARG A 120 12.80 -5.30 1.91
C ARG A 120 11.52 -5.55 2.68
N VAL A 121 10.35 -5.56 2.01
CA VAL A 121 9.07 -5.47 2.72
C VAL A 121 8.32 -6.80 2.85
N SER A 122 8.58 -7.78 1.97
CA SER A 122 7.82 -9.02 1.94
C SER A 122 8.44 -10.15 2.77
N ASP A 123 7.59 -11.04 3.28
CA ASP A 123 7.99 -12.27 3.96
C ASP A 123 8.07 -13.44 2.97
N LYS A 124 7.17 -13.44 1.98
CA LYS A 124 7.11 -14.39 0.87
C LYS A 124 7.12 -13.65 -0.45
N THR A 125 7.78 -14.23 -1.45
CA THR A 125 7.82 -13.66 -2.81
C THR A 125 7.38 -14.69 -3.83
N ALA A 126 6.50 -14.27 -4.74
CA ALA A 126 6.07 -15.02 -5.91
C ALA A 126 6.66 -14.38 -7.17
N PHE A 127 7.41 -15.12 -7.97
CA PHE A 127 7.90 -14.66 -9.25
C PHE A 127 7.01 -15.18 -10.38
N PHE A 128 6.42 -14.23 -11.11
CA PHE A 128 5.60 -14.51 -12.29
C PHE A 128 6.33 -14.11 -13.57
N TYR A 129 6.21 -14.93 -14.61
CA TYR A 129 6.69 -14.62 -15.94
C TYR A 129 5.69 -15.09 -17.00
N LEU A 130 5.32 -14.21 -17.91
CA LEU A 130 4.33 -14.47 -18.98
C LEU A 130 3.02 -15.10 -18.48
N GLY A 131 2.57 -14.69 -17.29
CA GLY A 131 1.32 -15.18 -16.68
C GLY A 131 1.46 -16.50 -15.91
N GLU A 132 2.65 -17.10 -15.89
CA GLU A 132 2.93 -18.33 -15.16
C GLU A 132 3.65 -18.04 -13.83
N LEU A 133 3.25 -18.75 -12.76
CA LEU A 133 3.97 -18.75 -11.49
C LEU A 133 5.23 -19.62 -11.63
N ILE A 134 6.39 -18.98 -11.66
CA ILE A 134 7.68 -19.66 -11.83
C ILE A 134 8.18 -20.20 -10.48
N GLU A 135 8.15 -19.36 -9.45
CA GLU A 135 8.65 -19.72 -8.13
C GLU A 135 7.90 -18.95 -7.03
N TYR A 136 7.68 -19.63 -5.88
CA TYR A 136 7.09 -19.02 -4.68
C TYR A 136 7.78 -19.61 -3.46
N ASP A 137 8.44 -18.76 -2.66
CA ASP A 137 9.15 -19.19 -1.45
C ASP A 137 9.33 -18.01 -0.49
N ASP A 138 10.07 -18.26 0.60
CA ASP A 138 10.55 -17.19 1.49
C ASP A 138 11.35 -16.16 0.69
N THR A 139 11.13 -14.90 1.00
CA THR A 139 11.77 -13.78 0.29
C THR A 139 13.29 -13.90 0.28
N ASP A 140 13.89 -14.18 1.44
CA ASP A 140 15.34 -14.37 1.54
C ASP A 140 15.85 -15.46 0.58
N LYS A 141 15.13 -16.58 0.49
CA LYS A 141 15.51 -17.67 -0.41
C LYS A 141 15.39 -17.26 -1.88
N ILE A 142 14.29 -16.61 -2.25
CA ILE A 142 14.09 -16.11 -3.63
C ILE A 142 15.23 -15.19 -4.05
N PHE A 143 15.67 -14.28 -3.20
CA PHE A 143 16.67 -13.27 -3.56
C PHE A 143 18.13 -13.71 -3.35
N THR A 144 18.40 -14.76 -2.57
CA THR A 144 19.77 -15.23 -2.30
C THR A 144 20.11 -16.56 -2.97
N ASN A 145 19.19 -17.52 -2.96
CA ASN A 145 19.40 -18.87 -3.47
C ASN A 145 18.11 -19.46 -4.06
N PRO A 146 17.59 -18.89 -5.16
CA PRO A 146 16.36 -19.37 -5.77
C PRO A 146 16.56 -20.80 -6.33
N SER A 147 15.47 -21.58 -6.30
CA SER A 147 15.48 -22.97 -6.79
C SER A 147 15.34 -23.07 -8.31
N LYS A 148 14.90 -21.98 -8.95
CA LYS A 148 14.66 -21.93 -10.39
C LYS A 148 15.70 -21.06 -11.11
N GLN A 149 16.28 -21.59 -12.19
CA GLN A 149 17.25 -20.84 -13.00
C GLN A 149 16.63 -19.56 -13.60
N ALA A 150 15.34 -19.59 -13.95
CA ALA A 150 14.63 -18.43 -14.48
C ALA A 150 14.58 -17.29 -13.43
N THR A 151 14.29 -17.61 -12.16
CA THR A 151 14.30 -16.66 -11.06
C THR A 151 15.69 -16.07 -10.85
N GLN A 152 16.74 -16.93 -10.87
CA GLN A 152 18.12 -16.47 -10.73
C GLN A 152 18.54 -15.54 -11.88
N ASN A 153 18.17 -15.87 -13.11
CA ASN A 153 18.46 -15.02 -14.27
C ASN A 153 17.77 -13.66 -14.16
N TYR A 154 16.53 -13.63 -13.69
CA TYR A 154 15.78 -12.39 -13.48
C TYR A 154 16.46 -11.50 -12.44
N ILE A 155 16.78 -12.05 -11.27
CA ILE A 155 17.40 -11.30 -10.15
C ILE A 155 18.78 -10.77 -10.55
N THR A 156 19.56 -11.55 -11.32
CA THR A 156 20.91 -11.15 -11.75
C THR A 156 20.93 -10.27 -13.00
N GLY A 157 19.76 -9.89 -13.55
CA GLY A 157 19.67 -9.07 -14.77
C GLY A 157 20.10 -9.79 -16.06
N ARG A 158 20.16 -11.13 -16.03
CA ARG A 158 20.54 -11.98 -17.19
C ARG A 158 19.30 -12.50 -17.92
N PHE A 159 18.23 -11.79 -17.83
CA PHE A 159 16.95 -12.12 -18.44
C PHE A 159 16.92 -11.55 -19.86
N GLY A 160 17.03 -12.40 -20.88
CA GLY A 160 17.02 -12.04 -22.29
C GLY A 160 16.98 -13.29 -23.16
#